data_c77c1a48c5cd08e9760cbb93ad4fae3b
#
_entry.id   c77c1a48c5cd08e9760cbb93ad4fae3b
#
_cell.length_a   1.000
_cell.length_b   1.000
_cell.length_c   1.000
_cell.angle_alpha   90.00
_cell.angle_beta   90.00
_cell.angle_gamma   90.00
#
_symmetry.space_group_name_H-M   'P 1'
#
loop_
_entity.id
_entity.type
_entity.pdbx_description
1 polymer ?
#
loop_
_entity_poly.entity_id
_entity_poly.type
_entity_poly.pdbx_seq_one_letter_code
_entity_poly.pdbx_strand_id
1 'polypeptide(L)'
;MNLHEYQGKKILAQHGVNIQRGVVLDNLNEIDKVSNKLIEETGTEWFVVKAQIHAGGRGKGGGVKLVKNQMELKEVVSSILGMNLVTPQTSKEGKLVRKVLIAEDVYYPGESETKEFYVSILLNRNTGKNMIMYSTEGGVDIESVAEKTPELISVSYTHLTLPTIYSV
;
A
#
# COMPACT_ATOMS: atom_id res chain seq x y z
N MET A 1 10.46 -8.52 -11.05
CA MET A 1 10.08 -9.39 -9.90
C MET A 1 8.72 -8.94 -9.45
N ASN A 2 7.75 -9.85 -9.38
CA ASN A 2 6.39 -9.52 -8.98
C ASN A 2 6.22 -9.81 -7.49
N LEU A 3 6.23 -8.76 -6.66
CA LEU A 3 5.97 -8.85 -5.22
C LEU A 3 4.56 -8.37 -4.90
N HIS A 4 3.90 -9.03 -3.97
CA HIS A 4 2.73 -8.46 -3.31
C HIS A 4 3.14 -7.37 -2.32
N GLU A 5 2.22 -6.49 -1.97
CA GLU A 5 2.45 -5.40 -1.01
C GLU A 5 3.08 -5.89 0.31
N TYR A 6 2.55 -6.95 0.89
CA TYR A 6 3.06 -7.49 2.15
C TYR A 6 4.51 -8.01 2.05
N GLN A 7 4.90 -8.53 0.88
CA GLN A 7 6.27 -9.00 0.63
C GLN A 7 7.23 -7.82 0.52
N GLY A 8 6.83 -6.76 -0.20
CA GLY A 8 7.58 -5.52 -0.26
C GLY A 8 7.75 -4.87 1.10
N LYS A 9 6.67 -4.76 1.89
CA LYS A 9 6.71 -4.27 3.28
C LYS A 9 7.69 -5.07 4.15
N LYS A 10 7.69 -6.40 4.05
CA LYS A 10 8.62 -7.25 4.81
C LYS A 10 10.09 -6.93 4.48
N ILE A 11 10.41 -6.72 3.21
CA ILE A 11 11.76 -6.34 2.77
C ILE A 11 12.13 -4.96 3.32
N LEU A 12 11.24 -3.98 3.20
CA LEU A 12 11.47 -2.63 3.72
C LEU A 12 11.73 -2.63 5.24
N ALA A 13 10.94 -3.41 5.99
CA ALA A 13 11.13 -3.56 7.44
C ALA A 13 12.49 -4.17 7.80
N GLN A 14 12.98 -5.15 7.02
CA GLN A 14 14.31 -5.73 7.21
C GLN A 14 15.45 -4.71 7.03
N HIS A 15 15.18 -3.65 6.29
CA HIS A 15 16.11 -2.53 6.09
C HIS A 15 15.85 -1.32 6.99
N GLY A 16 15.08 -1.49 8.07
CA GLY A 16 14.83 -0.46 9.08
C GLY A 16 13.82 0.61 8.68
N VAL A 17 13.08 0.40 7.59
CA VAL A 17 11.99 1.31 7.21
C VAL A 17 10.76 1.04 8.08
N ASN A 18 10.22 2.09 8.69
CA ASN A 18 8.95 2.00 9.39
C ASN A 18 7.83 1.70 8.40
N ILE A 19 7.07 0.65 8.67
CA ILE A 19 5.97 0.21 7.82
C ILE A 19 4.66 0.20 8.60
N GLN A 20 3.56 0.44 7.92
CA GLN A 20 2.23 0.13 8.43
C GLN A 20 2.17 -1.37 8.77
N ARG A 21 1.85 -1.71 10.03
CA ARG A 21 1.76 -3.11 10.47
C ARG A 21 0.55 -3.79 9.87
N GLY A 22 0.67 -5.07 9.64
CA GLY A 22 -0.43 -5.87 9.10
C GLY A 22 -0.08 -7.34 8.99
N VAL A 23 -1.12 -8.15 8.90
CA VAL A 23 -1.02 -9.60 8.81
C VAL A 23 -1.75 -10.08 7.56
N VAL A 24 -1.11 -11.00 6.83
CA VAL A 24 -1.70 -11.62 5.64
C VAL A 24 -2.59 -12.78 6.05
N LEU A 25 -3.74 -12.88 5.39
CA LEU A 25 -4.73 -13.90 5.63
C LEU A 25 -5.17 -14.52 4.30
N ASP A 26 -5.29 -15.85 4.27
CA ASP A 26 -5.88 -16.63 3.17
C ASP A 26 -6.97 -17.60 3.65
N ASN A 27 -7.26 -17.59 4.96
CA ASN A 27 -8.27 -18.44 5.59
C ASN A 27 -9.17 -17.60 6.51
N LEU A 28 -10.46 -17.57 6.25
CA LEU A 28 -11.46 -16.79 7.00
C LEU A 28 -11.52 -17.16 8.49
N ASN A 29 -11.19 -18.38 8.86
CA ASN A 29 -11.22 -18.85 10.25
C ASN A 29 -10.15 -18.18 11.14
N GLU A 30 -9.18 -17.51 10.54
CA GLU A 30 -8.09 -16.85 11.27
C GLU A 30 -8.34 -15.36 11.53
N ILE A 31 -9.46 -14.79 11.08
CA ILE A 31 -9.74 -13.35 11.16
C ILE A 31 -9.66 -12.85 12.60
N ASP A 32 -10.32 -13.53 13.54
CA ASP A 32 -10.34 -13.09 14.95
C ASP A 32 -8.94 -13.13 15.57
N LYS A 33 -8.18 -14.17 15.30
CA LYS A 33 -6.80 -14.30 15.76
C LYS A 33 -5.92 -13.18 15.22
N VAL A 34 -6.06 -12.87 13.93
CA VAL A 34 -5.26 -11.85 13.25
C VAL A 34 -5.62 -10.46 13.75
N SER A 35 -6.92 -10.14 13.87
CA SER A 35 -7.37 -8.83 14.35
C SER A 35 -6.98 -8.59 15.81
N ASN A 36 -7.17 -9.57 16.71
CA ASN A 36 -6.77 -9.45 18.11
C ASN A 36 -5.26 -9.20 18.24
N LYS A 37 -4.45 -9.97 17.49
CA LYS A 37 -3.01 -9.76 17.47
C LYS A 37 -2.64 -8.34 17.02
N LEU A 38 -3.30 -7.82 15.98
CA LEU A 38 -3.02 -6.50 15.47
C LEU A 38 -3.41 -5.40 16.47
N ILE A 39 -4.55 -5.57 17.17
CA ILE A 39 -4.97 -4.68 18.25
C ILE A 39 -3.95 -4.69 19.40
N GLU A 40 -3.51 -5.86 19.84
CA GLU A 40 -2.51 -6.00 20.90
C GLU A 40 -1.17 -5.33 20.57
N GLU A 41 -0.74 -5.45 19.31
CA GLU A 41 0.54 -4.92 18.86
C GLU A 41 0.54 -3.42 18.54
N THR A 42 -0.61 -2.84 18.15
CA THR A 42 -0.68 -1.48 17.62
C THR A 42 -1.64 -0.56 18.35
N GLY A 43 -2.56 -1.12 19.13
CA GLY A 43 -3.64 -0.37 19.77
C GLY A 43 -4.72 0.12 18.80
N THR A 44 -4.67 -0.28 17.52
CA THR A 44 -5.67 0.17 16.53
C THR A 44 -7.01 -0.51 16.77
N GLU A 45 -8.10 0.26 16.61
CA GLU A 45 -9.47 -0.28 16.51
C GLU A 45 -9.96 -0.29 15.07
N TRP A 46 -9.26 0.41 14.17
CA TRP A 46 -9.61 0.52 12.76
C TRP A 46 -8.63 -0.27 11.90
N PHE A 47 -9.17 -0.92 10.89
CA PHE A 47 -8.39 -1.79 10.01
C PHE A 47 -8.54 -1.36 8.55
N VAL A 48 -7.50 -1.62 7.76
CA VAL A 48 -7.57 -1.51 6.32
C VAL A 48 -7.39 -2.90 5.71
N VAL A 49 -8.41 -3.38 5.02
CA VAL A 49 -8.37 -4.66 4.30
C VAL A 49 -7.93 -4.40 2.87
N LYS A 50 -6.83 -5.03 2.46
CA LYS A 50 -6.22 -4.81 1.15
C LYS A 50 -6.08 -6.12 0.37
N ALA A 51 -6.78 -6.27 -0.74
CA ALA A 51 -6.61 -7.39 -1.66
C ALA A 51 -5.14 -7.51 -2.11
N GLN A 52 -4.59 -8.71 -2.13
CA GLN A 52 -3.22 -8.97 -2.57
C GLN A 52 -3.23 -9.57 -3.98
N ILE A 53 -3.13 -8.71 -4.99
CA ILE A 53 -2.99 -9.07 -6.40
C ILE A 53 -1.83 -8.30 -7.03
N HIS A 54 -1.28 -8.82 -8.13
CA HIS A 54 -0.26 -8.12 -8.92
C HIS A 54 -0.90 -7.15 -9.90
N ALA A 55 -1.53 -6.09 -9.37
CA ALA A 55 -2.06 -4.96 -10.13
C ALA A 55 -2.20 -3.73 -9.22
N GLY A 56 -2.02 -2.55 -9.77
CA GLY A 56 -2.35 -1.28 -9.15
C GLY A 56 -3.85 -0.96 -9.25
N GLY A 57 -4.26 0.18 -8.65
CA GLY A 57 -5.65 0.63 -8.72
C GLY A 57 -6.65 -0.23 -7.93
N ARG A 58 -6.19 -1.03 -6.97
CA ARG A 58 -7.03 -1.93 -6.16
C ARG A 58 -8.16 -1.21 -5.42
N GLY A 59 -7.89 0.02 -4.94
CA GLY A 59 -8.90 0.85 -4.28
C GLY A 59 -10.05 1.18 -5.23
N LYS A 60 -9.76 1.56 -6.47
CA LYS A 60 -10.78 1.85 -7.50
C LYS A 60 -11.63 0.62 -7.84
N GLY A 61 -11.06 -0.58 -7.74
CA GLY A 61 -11.77 -1.83 -7.96
C GLY A 61 -12.50 -2.38 -6.72
N GLY A 62 -12.49 -1.67 -5.58
CA GLY A 62 -13.12 -2.14 -4.34
C GLY A 62 -12.28 -3.14 -3.54
N GLY A 63 -11.02 -3.36 -3.91
CA GLY A 63 -10.09 -4.26 -3.23
C GLY A 63 -9.36 -3.65 -2.03
N VAL A 64 -9.68 -2.42 -1.63
CA VAL A 64 -9.16 -1.76 -0.42
C VAL A 64 -10.34 -1.13 0.31
N LYS A 65 -10.54 -1.49 1.57
CA LYS A 65 -11.63 -0.98 2.39
C LYS A 65 -11.16 -0.68 3.81
N LEU A 66 -11.57 0.48 4.32
CA LEU A 66 -11.45 0.84 5.73
C LEU A 66 -12.59 0.18 6.51
N VAL A 67 -12.28 -0.32 7.69
CA VAL A 67 -13.18 -1.03 8.60
C VAL A 67 -12.98 -0.49 10.00
N LYS A 68 -14.04 -0.17 10.70
CA LYS A 68 -13.99 0.50 12.00
C LYS A 68 -14.26 -0.39 13.21
N ASN A 69 -14.51 -1.66 13.00
CA ASN A 69 -14.74 -2.65 14.05
C ASN A 69 -14.54 -4.08 13.55
N GLN A 70 -14.38 -5.03 14.49
CA GLN A 70 -14.13 -6.45 14.15
C GLN A 70 -15.32 -7.15 13.48
N MET A 71 -16.56 -6.71 13.73
CA MET A 71 -17.73 -7.34 13.10
C MET A 71 -17.75 -7.03 11.60
N GLU A 72 -17.57 -5.76 11.25
CA GLU A 72 -17.46 -5.31 9.86
C GLU A 72 -16.23 -5.93 9.16
N LEU A 73 -15.13 -6.17 9.91
CA LEU A 73 -13.93 -6.81 9.38
C LEU A 73 -14.22 -8.19 8.79
N LYS A 74 -15.01 -9.02 9.45
CA LYS A 74 -15.39 -10.35 8.96
C LYS A 74 -16.15 -10.27 7.64
N GLU A 75 -17.11 -9.38 7.55
CA GLU A 75 -17.92 -9.17 6.33
C GLU A 75 -17.05 -8.69 5.17
N VAL A 76 -16.21 -7.70 5.42
CA VAL A 76 -15.34 -7.11 4.39
C VAL A 76 -14.30 -8.11 3.90
N VAL A 77 -13.63 -8.83 4.80
CA VAL A 77 -12.66 -9.85 4.42
C VAL A 77 -13.33 -10.95 3.60
N SER A 78 -14.52 -11.40 4.03
CA SER A 78 -15.30 -12.43 3.30
C SER A 78 -15.74 -11.97 1.91
N SER A 79 -15.99 -10.68 1.75
CA SER A 79 -16.37 -10.11 0.44
C SER A 79 -15.20 -9.95 -0.53
N ILE A 80 -13.98 -9.75 0.00
CA ILE A 80 -12.78 -9.49 -0.82
C ILE A 80 -12.01 -10.78 -1.11
N LEU A 81 -11.90 -11.69 -0.14
CA LEU A 81 -11.20 -12.96 -0.33
C LEU A 81 -12.01 -13.85 -1.28
N GLY A 82 -11.38 -14.29 -2.36
CA GLY A 82 -12.03 -15.11 -3.39
C GLY A 82 -12.74 -14.32 -4.50
N MET A 83 -12.84 -12.99 -4.40
CA MET A 83 -13.39 -12.18 -5.49
C MET A 83 -12.46 -12.12 -6.70
N ASN A 84 -13.00 -11.93 -7.89
CA ASN A 84 -12.24 -11.51 -9.06
C ASN A 84 -12.19 -9.97 -9.09
N LEU A 85 -11.04 -9.41 -8.72
CA LEU A 85 -10.85 -7.97 -8.63
C LEU A 85 -10.47 -7.38 -9.98
N VAL A 86 -11.33 -6.52 -10.51
CA VAL A 86 -11.08 -5.74 -11.72
C VAL A 86 -10.52 -4.37 -11.33
N THR A 87 -9.41 -3.99 -11.93
CA THR A 87 -8.76 -2.69 -11.75
C THR A 87 -8.39 -2.09 -13.11
N PRO A 88 -8.00 -0.81 -13.20
CA PRO A 88 -7.51 -0.23 -14.44
C PRO A 88 -6.30 -0.96 -15.05
N GLN A 89 -5.58 -1.74 -14.26
CA GLN A 89 -4.39 -2.48 -14.68
C GLN A 89 -4.63 -4.00 -14.88
N THR A 90 -5.87 -4.47 -14.78
CA THR A 90 -6.22 -5.88 -15.04
C THR A 90 -7.00 -6.02 -16.34
N SER A 91 -7.13 -7.26 -16.84
CA SER A 91 -8.13 -7.58 -17.85
C SER A 91 -9.56 -7.42 -17.30
N LYS A 92 -10.56 -7.52 -18.18
CA LYS A 92 -12.00 -7.44 -17.79
C LYS A 92 -12.43 -8.60 -16.87
N GLU A 93 -11.76 -9.74 -16.96
CA GLU A 93 -11.99 -10.90 -16.10
C GLU A 93 -11.47 -10.67 -14.66
N GLY A 94 -10.62 -9.68 -14.48
CA GLY A 94 -9.99 -9.37 -13.21
C GLY A 94 -8.92 -10.37 -12.79
N LYS A 95 -8.51 -10.28 -11.53
CA LYS A 95 -7.58 -11.23 -10.89
C LYS A 95 -8.19 -11.78 -9.62
N LEU A 96 -8.13 -13.10 -9.46
CA LEU A 96 -8.61 -13.77 -8.26
C LEU A 96 -7.80 -13.34 -7.03
N VAL A 97 -8.49 -12.84 -6.01
CA VAL A 97 -7.91 -12.47 -4.72
C VAL A 97 -7.74 -13.72 -3.86
N ARG A 98 -6.53 -14.23 -3.77
CA ARG A 98 -6.21 -15.42 -2.97
C ARG A 98 -5.76 -15.10 -1.55
N LYS A 99 -5.40 -13.85 -1.29
CA LYS A 99 -4.92 -13.36 0.00
C LYS A 99 -5.38 -11.94 0.22
N VAL A 100 -5.62 -11.59 1.47
CA VAL A 100 -5.84 -10.21 1.91
C VAL A 100 -4.77 -9.84 2.94
N LEU A 101 -4.39 -8.57 2.97
CA LEU A 101 -3.59 -7.98 4.02
C LEU A 101 -4.56 -7.21 4.92
N ILE A 102 -4.67 -7.59 6.18
CA ILE A 102 -5.36 -6.82 7.21
C ILE A 102 -4.28 -5.97 7.90
N ALA A 103 -4.38 -4.67 7.78
CA ALA A 103 -3.41 -3.72 8.33
C ALA A 103 -4.08 -2.77 9.32
N GLU A 104 -3.29 -2.22 10.25
CA GLU A 104 -3.72 -1.10 11.09
C GLU A 104 -4.12 0.09 10.21
N ASP A 105 -5.05 0.91 10.68
CA ASP A 105 -5.27 2.21 10.08
C ASP A 105 -4.28 3.23 10.68
N VAL A 106 -3.42 3.80 9.83
CA VAL A 106 -2.38 4.75 10.26
C VAL A 106 -2.95 6.13 10.58
N TYR A 107 -4.22 6.39 10.26
CA TYR A 107 -4.93 7.63 10.61
C TYR A 107 -5.67 7.53 11.94
N TYR A 108 -5.75 6.36 12.55
CA TYR A 108 -6.34 6.16 13.86
C TYR A 108 -5.35 6.58 14.98
N PRO A 109 -5.77 7.31 16.01
CA PRO A 109 -7.11 7.84 16.30
C PRO A 109 -7.51 9.13 15.58
N GLY A 110 -6.68 9.68 14.70
CA GLY A 110 -7.05 10.81 13.85
C GLY A 110 -6.88 12.20 14.50
N GLU A 111 -5.97 12.31 15.47
CA GLU A 111 -5.75 13.57 16.22
C GLU A 111 -4.91 14.60 15.47
N SER A 112 -4.19 14.22 14.44
CA SER A 112 -3.30 15.08 13.66
C SER A 112 -3.62 15.07 12.17
N GLU A 113 -3.33 16.19 11.52
CA GLU A 113 -3.39 16.25 10.06
C GLU A 113 -2.35 15.29 9.46
N THR A 114 -2.83 14.33 8.66
CA THR A 114 -1.96 13.37 7.96
C THR A 114 -1.68 13.85 6.56
N LYS A 115 -0.43 13.62 6.10
CA LYS A 115 0.00 13.91 4.72
C LYS A 115 0.53 12.64 4.09
N GLU A 116 0.10 12.39 2.87
CA GLU A 116 0.60 11.28 2.05
C GLU A 116 1.56 11.82 0.99
N PHE A 117 2.66 11.10 0.79
CA PHE A 117 3.64 11.38 -0.24
C PHE A 117 3.74 10.18 -1.18
N TYR A 118 4.00 10.46 -2.44
CA TYR A 118 4.34 9.42 -3.40
C TYR A 118 5.86 9.31 -3.52
N VAL A 119 6.39 8.09 -3.45
CA VAL A 119 7.80 7.79 -3.70
C VAL A 119 7.92 6.50 -4.50
N SER A 120 8.69 6.52 -5.57
CA SER A 120 9.01 5.32 -6.34
C SER A 120 10.46 5.29 -6.80
N ILE A 121 11.00 4.08 -6.95
CA ILE A 121 12.30 3.84 -7.58
C ILE A 121 12.04 3.08 -8.87
N LEU A 122 12.41 3.69 -9.99
CA LEU A 122 12.15 3.19 -11.33
C LEU A 122 13.45 3.00 -12.10
N LEU A 123 13.47 2.01 -12.99
CA LEU A 123 14.56 1.87 -13.95
C LEU A 123 14.27 2.74 -15.18
N ASN A 124 15.12 3.74 -15.43
CA ASN A 124 15.11 4.46 -16.70
C ASN A 124 15.78 3.57 -17.76
N ARG A 125 14.96 3.00 -18.64
CA ARG A 125 15.42 2.04 -19.65
C ARG A 125 16.30 2.66 -20.73
N ASN A 126 16.18 3.98 -20.97
CA ASN A 126 16.99 4.68 -21.99
C ASN A 126 18.42 4.88 -21.52
N THR A 127 18.61 5.09 -20.23
CA THR A 127 19.93 5.35 -19.64
C THR A 127 20.52 4.16 -18.87
N GLY A 128 19.71 3.11 -18.63
CA GLY A 128 20.08 1.96 -17.78
C GLY A 128 20.29 2.30 -16.32
N LYS A 129 19.83 3.48 -15.85
CA LYS A 129 20.02 3.97 -14.48
C LYS A 129 18.73 3.97 -13.70
N ASN A 130 18.83 3.75 -12.39
CA ASN A 130 17.70 3.93 -11.52
C ASN A 130 17.41 5.43 -11.34
N MET A 131 16.16 5.77 -11.17
CA MET A 131 15.70 7.10 -10.81
C MET A 131 14.73 7.03 -9.64
N ILE A 132 14.76 8.03 -8.79
CA ILE A 132 13.81 8.23 -7.71
C ILE A 132 12.81 9.27 -8.18
N MET A 133 11.55 8.94 -8.11
CA MET A 133 10.46 9.87 -8.39
C MET A 133 9.66 10.07 -7.10
N TYR A 134 9.33 11.31 -6.78
CA TYR A 134 8.53 11.64 -5.61
C TYR A 134 7.60 12.82 -5.87
N SER A 135 6.50 12.85 -5.12
CA SER A 135 5.52 13.92 -5.15
C SER A 135 4.93 14.14 -3.75
N THR A 136 4.50 15.36 -3.47
CA THR A 136 3.69 15.69 -2.29
C THR A 136 2.25 15.20 -2.42
N GLU A 137 1.83 14.79 -3.61
CA GLU A 137 0.52 14.24 -3.91
C GLU A 137 0.55 12.71 -3.76
N GLY A 138 0.41 12.23 -2.52
CA GLY A 138 0.26 10.81 -2.22
C GLY A 138 -1.21 10.37 -2.19
N GLY A 139 -1.44 9.05 -2.10
CA GLY A 139 -2.79 8.47 -2.02
C GLY A 139 -3.64 8.60 -3.28
N VAL A 140 -3.12 9.24 -4.32
CA VAL A 140 -3.80 9.49 -5.60
C VAL A 140 -3.14 8.73 -6.75
N ASP A 141 -3.76 8.79 -7.92
CA ASP A 141 -3.24 8.23 -9.14
C ASP A 141 -2.12 9.12 -9.69
N ILE A 142 -0.89 8.66 -9.61
CA ILE A 142 0.29 9.44 -10.01
C ILE A 142 0.29 9.76 -11.51
N GLU A 143 -0.32 8.93 -12.34
CA GLU A 143 -0.52 9.18 -13.76
C GLU A 143 -1.39 10.42 -13.97
N SER A 144 -2.45 10.58 -13.16
CA SER A 144 -3.30 11.78 -13.17
C SER A 144 -2.54 13.04 -12.72
N VAL A 145 -1.64 12.91 -11.75
CA VAL A 145 -0.77 14.02 -11.30
C VAL A 145 0.18 14.41 -12.42
N ALA A 146 0.78 13.42 -13.11
CA ALA A 146 1.68 13.66 -14.24
C ALA A 146 1.00 14.38 -15.43
N GLU A 147 -0.29 14.12 -15.63
CA GLU A 147 -1.07 14.78 -16.69
C GLU A 147 -1.52 16.20 -16.34
N LYS A 148 -1.95 16.41 -15.08
CA LYS A 148 -2.62 17.67 -14.69
C LYS A 148 -1.68 18.67 -14.04
N THR A 149 -0.75 18.19 -13.22
CA THR A 149 0.15 19.00 -12.38
C THR A 149 1.56 18.40 -12.37
N PRO A 150 2.23 18.25 -13.54
CA PRO A 150 3.54 17.61 -13.64
C PRO A 150 4.62 18.29 -12.80
N GLU A 151 4.45 19.58 -12.48
CA GLU A 151 5.35 20.37 -11.62
C GLU A 151 5.40 19.87 -10.17
N LEU A 152 4.41 19.08 -9.73
CA LEU A 152 4.39 18.46 -8.40
C LEU A 152 5.16 17.14 -8.35
N ILE A 153 5.70 16.68 -9.49
CA ILE A 153 6.52 15.49 -9.58
C ILE A 153 7.99 15.89 -9.71
N SER A 154 8.79 15.47 -8.74
CA SER A 154 10.23 15.64 -8.75
C SER A 154 10.92 14.32 -9.11
N VAL A 155 11.96 14.40 -9.93
CA VAL A 155 12.76 13.24 -10.36
C VAL A 155 14.24 13.47 -10.03
N SER A 156 14.85 12.50 -9.37
CA SER A 156 16.28 12.48 -9.12
C SER A 156 16.89 11.20 -9.71
N TYR A 157 18.05 11.33 -10.33
CA TYR A 157 18.75 10.21 -10.93
C TYR A 157 19.90 9.74 -10.02
N THR A 158 20.12 8.44 -9.91
CA THR A 158 21.11 7.83 -8.99
C THR A 158 22.58 8.09 -9.36
N HIS A 159 22.86 8.77 -10.46
CA HIS A 159 24.23 9.26 -10.76
C HIS A 159 24.54 10.62 -10.13
N LEU A 160 23.51 11.32 -9.63
CA LEU A 160 23.71 12.45 -8.74
C LEU A 160 23.96 11.83 -7.36
N THR A 161 25.18 11.99 -6.85
CA THR A 161 25.42 11.76 -5.43
C THR A 161 24.36 12.58 -4.69
N LEU A 162 23.46 11.90 -3.99
CA LEU A 162 22.58 12.59 -3.05
C LEU A 162 23.49 13.46 -2.20
N PRO A 163 23.26 14.77 -2.12
CA PRO A 163 24.02 15.58 -1.18
C PRO A 163 23.79 14.92 0.18
N THR A 164 24.82 14.35 0.73
CA THR A 164 24.84 13.88 2.09
C THR A 164 24.64 15.14 2.91
N ILE A 165 23.40 15.40 3.30
CA ILE A 165 23.11 16.43 4.29
C ILE A 165 23.58 15.82 5.60
N TYR A 166 24.86 16.02 5.88
CA TYR A 166 25.35 15.96 7.24
C TYR A 166 24.83 17.23 7.90
N SER A 167 23.67 17.11 8.56
CA SER A 167 23.34 18.07 9.60
C SER A 167 24.33 17.85 10.74
N VAL A 168 25.16 18.83 10.96
CA VAL A 168 25.99 19.00 12.16
C VAL A 168 25.07 19.22 13.36
#